data_883275e7b00bb3e3fe2e09a527eb43ba
#
_entry.id   883275e7b00bb3e3fe2e09a527eb43ba
#
_cell.length_a   1.000
_cell.length_b   1.000
_cell.length_c   1.000
_cell.angle_alpha   90.00
_cell.angle_beta   90.00
_cell.angle_gamma   90.00
#
_symmetry.space_group_name_H-M   'P 1'
#
loop_
_entity.id
_entity.type
_entity.pdbx_description
1 polymer ?
#
loop_
_entity_poly.entity_id
_entity_poly.type
_entity_poly.pdbx_seq_one_letter_code
_entity_poly.pdbx_strand_id
1 'polypeptide(L)'
;MGTLFGGAFLIIIVILAVSIFLHFVPLGLWVSAISANVSVSIMSLIGMRLRRVPPSRIVLPLIKANKAGLDVSVNQLEAHYLAGGNVDKVVDALIASHRAQIALPFERAAAIDLAGRDVLDAVQMSVNPKVIETPIVSAVAANGIELKIKARVTVRANIDRLVGGAGEPTIIARVGEGIVTTVGSSQSHTDVLANPDDISKTVLGKGLDAGTAFEILSIDIADVDVGRNIGAELQTDQAEADKRIAQAKAEERRAMAVAREQEMKAYTQEMEAKVVEAQSEVPHAMAQALREGKLGVMDYYQLNNIQSDTDMRQAISSAGKRDEKHQTPPVK
;
A
#
# COMPACT_ATOMS: atom_id res chain seq x y z
N MET A 1 10.08 77.75 -47.80
CA MET A 1 10.15 77.07 -46.52
C MET A 1 9.25 75.81 -46.45
N GLY A 2 8.07 75.80 -47.09
CA GLY A 2 7.17 74.57 -46.99
C GLY A 2 7.71 73.32 -47.63
N THR A 3 8.52 73.40 -48.70
CA THR A 3 9.12 72.19 -49.35
C THR A 3 10.21 71.50 -48.52
N LEU A 4 10.96 72.26 -47.71
CA LEU A 4 11.97 71.72 -46.80
C LEU A 4 11.34 71.00 -45.61
N PHE A 5 10.24 71.48 -45.05
CA PHE A 5 9.48 70.85 -43.98
C PHE A 5 8.79 69.59 -44.46
N GLY A 6 8.24 69.59 -45.68
CA GLY A 6 7.63 68.38 -46.29
C GLY A 6 8.64 67.27 -46.54
N GLY A 7 9.87 67.62 -47.00
CA GLY A 7 10.93 66.65 -47.20
C GLY A 7 11.45 66.05 -45.88
N ALA A 8 11.64 66.85 -44.82
CA ALA A 8 12.03 66.36 -43.51
C ALA A 8 11.00 65.44 -42.88
N PHE A 9 9.70 65.77 -43.03
CA PHE A 9 8.60 64.95 -42.52
C PHE A 9 8.53 63.58 -43.26
N LEU A 10 8.76 63.57 -44.57
CA LEU A 10 8.77 62.35 -45.36
C LEU A 10 9.97 61.45 -44.96
N ILE A 11 11.17 62.02 -44.71
CA ILE A 11 12.34 61.29 -44.21
C ILE A 11 12.05 60.68 -42.84
N ILE A 12 11.41 61.41 -41.92
CA ILE A 12 11.03 60.88 -40.61
C ILE A 12 10.07 59.70 -40.72
N ILE A 13 9.05 59.80 -41.58
CA ILE A 13 8.12 58.68 -41.85
C ILE A 13 8.86 57.47 -42.39
N VAL A 14 9.77 57.65 -43.32
CA VAL A 14 10.55 56.53 -43.90
C VAL A 14 11.45 55.90 -42.83
N ILE A 15 12.15 56.70 -42.00
CA ILE A 15 12.97 56.18 -40.91
C ILE A 15 12.09 55.40 -39.90
N LEU A 16 10.94 55.94 -39.53
CA LEU A 16 9.99 55.30 -38.64
C LEU A 16 9.48 53.96 -39.24
N ALA A 17 9.09 53.95 -40.51
CA ALA A 17 8.64 52.77 -41.22
C ALA A 17 9.73 51.68 -41.29
N VAL A 18 10.99 52.08 -41.59
CA VAL A 18 12.14 51.18 -41.62
C VAL A 18 12.46 50.68 -40.20
N SER A 19 12.40 51.54 -39.19
CA SER A 19 12.61 51.11 -37.80
C SER A 19 11.54 50.09 -37.34
N ILE A 20 10.26 50.33 -37.66
CA ILE A 20 9.18 49.38 -37.39
C ILE A 20 9.42 48.09 -38.14
N PHE A 21 9.76 48.17 -39.43
CA PHE A 21 10.05 46.97 -40.24
C PHE A 21 11.21 46.17 -39.64
N LEU A 22 12.34 46.77 -39.31
CA LEU A 22 13.48 46.12 -38.68
C LEU A 22 13.17 45.54 -37.29
N HIS A 23 12.25 46.18 -36.56
CA HIS A 23 11.83 45.65 -35.26
C HIS A 23 10.93 44.38 -35.44
N PHE A 24 10.08 44.32 -36.44
CA PHE A 24 9.21 43.16 -36.69
C PHE A 24 9.90 42.03 -37.44
N VAL A 25 10.87 42.29 -38.32
CA VAL A 25 11.60 41.31 -39.12
C VAL A 25 12.95 40.99 -38.51
N PRO A 26 13.17 39.81 -37.95
CA PRO A 26 14.47 39.39 -37.41
C PRO A 26 15.43 39.02 -38.57
N LEU A 27 15.98 40.00 -39.25
CA LEU A 27 16.82 39.82 -40.45
C LEU A 27 18.03 38.91 -40.15
N GLY A 28 18.63 38.97 -38.97
CA GLY A 28 19.74 38.10 -38.57
C GLY A 28 19.38 36.60 -38.61
N LEU A 29 18.16 36.25 -38.15
CA LEU A 29 17.67 34.86 -38.20
C LEU A 29 17.38 34.42 -39.64
N TRP A 30 16.82 35.34 -40.46
CA TRP A 30 16.56 35.05 -41.86
C TRP A 30 17.86 34.75 -42.63
N VAL A 31 18.88 35.61 -42.48
CA VAL A 31 20.20 35.39 -43.07
C VAL A 31 20.84 34.05 -42.60
N SER A 32 20.71 33.75 -41.31
CA SER A 32 21.21 32.48 -40.76
C SER A 32 20.47 31.29 -41.38
N ALA A 33 19.15 31.36 -41.56
CA ALA A 33 18.35 30.33 -42.20
C ALA A 33 18.77 30.09 -43.65
N ILE A 34 18.91 31.15 -44.46
CA ILE A 34 19.39 31.05 -45.86
C ILE A 34 20.82 30.46 -45.93
N SER A 35 21.72 30.93 -45.04
CA SER A 35 23.10 30.42 -45.01
C SER A 35 23.15 28.93 -44.63
N ALA A 36 22.14 28.43 -43.94
CA ALA A 36 22.00 27.03 -43.59
C ALA A 36 21.17 26.21 -44.62
N ASN A 37 20.85 26.79 -45.77
CA ASN A 37 20.05 26.21 -46.82
C ASN A 37 18.62 25.85 -46.40
N VAL A 38 18.07 26.62 -45.46
CA VAL A 38 16.72 26.47 -44.94
C VAL A 38 15.81 27.52 -45.56
N SER A 39 14.78 27.12 -46.28
CA SER A 39 13.84 28.02 -46.93
C SER A 39 12.80 28.55 -45.96
N VAL A 40 13.04 29.72 -45.34
CA VAL A 40 12.08 30.41 -44.50
C VAL A 40 11.71 31.74 -45.16
N SER A 41 10.43 31.96 -45.40
CA SER A 41 9.95 33.21 -45.97
C SER A 41 9.93 34.29 -44.86
N ILE A 42 10.27 35.52 -45.24
CA ILE A 42 10.13 36.71 -44.37
C ILE A 42 8.69 36.87 -43.89
N MET A 43 7.71 36.58 -44.74
CA MET A 43 6.28 36.64 -44.38
C MET A 43 5.93 35.60 -43.29
N SER A 44 6.54 34.41 -43.33
CA SER A 44 6.38 33.40 -42.28
C SER A 44 6.94 33.89 -40.92
N LEU A 45 8.11 34.55 -40.90
CA LEU A 45 8.69 35.14 -39.68
C LEU A 45 7.82 36.24 -39.07
N ILE A 46 7.23 37.12 -39.94
CA ILE A 46 6.27 38.14 -39.51
C ILE A 46 5.02 37.48 -38.95
N GLY A 47 4.47 36.46 -39.64
CA GLY A 47 3.31 35.70 -39.23
C GLY A 47 3.49 35.02 -37.87
N MET A 48 4.65 34.40 -37.61
CA MET A 48 5.00 33.83 -36.31
C MET A 48 4.95 34.88 -35.21
N ARG A 49 5.54 36.06 -35.45
CA ARG A 49 5.58 37.15 -34.48
C ARG A 49 4.18 37.69 -34.15
N LEU A 50 3.31 37.79 -35.13
CA LEU A 50 1.90 38.16 -34.96
C LEU A 50 1.12 37.11 -34.15
N ARG A 51 1.43 35.83 -34.33
CA ARG A 51 0.88 34.71 -33.52
C ARG A 51 1.55 34.53 -32.13
N ARG A 52 2.45 35.47 -31.75
CA ARG A 52 3.23 35.45 -30.49
C ARG A 52 4.18 34.25 -30.38
N VAL A 53 4.59 33.69 -31.51
CA VAL A 53 5.64 32.64 -31.57
C VAL A 53 6.98 33.34 -31.77
N PRO A 54 7.98 33.16 -30.84
CA PRO A 54 9.31 33.72 -31.03
C PRO A 54 9.99 33.02 -32.22
N PRO A 55 10.35 33.69 -33.31
CA PRO A 55 10.93 33.04 -34.50
C PRO A 55 12.21 32.28 -34.21
N SER A 56 13.00 32.71 -33.21
CA SER A 56 14.21 32.03 -32.80
C SER A 56 13.97 30.62 -32.26
N ARG A 57 12.82 30.38 -31.61
CA ARG A 57 12.46 29.04 -31.08
C ARG A 57 12.05 28.04 -32.16
N ILE A 58 11.82 28.51 -33.38
CA ILE A 58 11.47 27.67 -34.52
C ILE A 58 12.64 27.55 -35.49
N VAL A 59 13.24 28.70 -35.87
CA VAL A 59 14.26 28.75 -36.92
C VAL A 59 15.59 28.10 -36.48
N LEU A 60 16.02 28.31 -35.23
CA LEU A 60 17.29 27.69 -34.75
C LEU A 60 17.22 26.16 -34.68
N PRO A 61 16.16 25.54 -34.11
CA PRO A 61 16.01 24.09 -34.18
C PRO A 61 15.83 23.58 -35.61
N LEU A 62 15.14 24.32 -36.48
CA LEU A 62 15.01 23.96 -37.88
C LEU A 62 16.37 23.91 -38.63
N ILE A 63 17.24 24.90 -38.34
CA ILE A 63 18.60 24.91 -38.85
C ILE A 63 19.41 23.70 -38.35
N LYS A 64 19.26 23.33 -37.05
CA LYS A 64 19.87 22.13 -36.47
C LYS A 64 19.40 20.86 -37.21
N ALA A 65 18.07 20.73 -37.38
CA ALA A 65 17.47 19.58 -38.09
C ALA A 65 17.98 19.44 -39.51
N ASN A 66 17.98 20.53 -40.28
CA ASN A 66 18.46 20.53 -41.67
C ASN A 66 19.94 20.17 -41.81
N LYS A 67 20.79 20.72 -40.88
CA LYS A 67 22.22 20.35 -40.84
C LYS A 67 22.46 18.88 -40.47
N ALA A 68 21.52 18.25 -39.76
CA ALA A 68 21.56 16.84 -39.45
C ALA A 68 20.96 15.94 -40.56
N GLY A 69 20.47 16.54 -41.65
CA GLY A 69 19.87 15.81 -42.79
C GLY A 69 18.40 15.40 -42.53
N LEU A 70 17.72 16.03 -41.59
CA LEU A 70 16.32 15.78 -41.30
C LEU A 70 15.43 16.71 -42.08
N ASP A 71 14.38 16.19 -42.69
CA ASP A 71 13.34 16.95 -43.37
C ASP A 71 12.19 17.25 -42.43
N VAL A 72 12.23 18.42 -41.79
CA VAL A 72 11.22 18.91 -40.88
C VAL A 72 10.71 20.25 -41.36
N SER A 73 9.38 20.43 -41.41
CA SER A 73 8.78 21.67 -41.90
C SER A 73 8.66 22.72 -40.78
N VAL A 74 8.73 23.98 -41.19
CA VAL A 74 8.45 25.15 -40.32
C VAL A 74 7.08 25.05 -39.66
N ASN A 75 6.07 24.60 -40.43
CA ASN A 75 4.70 24.51 -39.95
C ASN A 75 4.52 23.45 -38.86
N GLN A 76 5.23 22.31 -38.95
CA GLN A 76 5.19 21.27 -37.93
C GLN A 76 5.78 21.78 -36.63
N LEU A 77 6.94 22.47 -36.68
CA LEU A 77 7.58 23.04 -35.47
C LEU A 77 6.74 24.13 -34.82
N GLU A 78 6.14 25.00 -35.66
CA GLU A 78 5.24 26.08 -35.19
C GLU A 78 3.98 25.50 -34.55
N ALA A 79 3.35 24.51 -35.16
CA ALA A 79 2.16 23.86 -34.60
C ALA A 79 2.48 23.17 -33.27
N HIS A 80 3.62 22.51 -33.19
CA HIS A 80 4.07 21.88 -31.94
C HIS A 80 4.32 22.91 -30.82
N TYR A 81 4.97 24.05 -31.14
CA TYR A 81 5.18 25.14 -30.21
C TYR A 81 3.85 25.74 -29.71
N LEU A 82 2.90 25.95 -30.61
CA LEU A 82 1.56 26.49 -30.27
C LEU A 82 0.74 25.50 -29.40
N ALA A 83 0.97 24.21 -29.56
CA ALA A 83 0.39 23.17 -28.72
C ALA A 83 1.02 23.10 -27.31
N GLY A 84 2.07 23.91 -27.02
CA GLY A 84 2.75 23.94 -25.74
C GLY A 84 3.95 23.01 -25.62
N GLY A 85 4.36 22.37 -26.73
CA GLY A 85 5.51 21.47 -26.78
C GLY A 85 6.86 22.16 -26.81
N ASN A 86 7.91 21.39 -26.54
CA ASN A 86 9.30 21.88 -26.52
C ASN A 86 10.01 21.51 -27.84
N VAL A 87 10.04 22.48 -28.77
CA VAL A 87 10.61 22.28 -30.11
C VAL A 87 12.09 21.92 -30.08
N ASP A 88 12.88 22.53 -29.20
CA ASP A 88 14.32 22.25 -29.08
C ASP A 88 14.55 20.79 -28.70
N LYS A 89 13.86 20.30 -27.66
CA LYS A 89 13.97 18.91 -27.20
C LYS A 89 13.55 17.89 -28.26
N VAL A 90 12.45 18.17 -28.93
CA VAL A 90 11.95 17.27 -30.00
C VAL A 90 12.94 17.20 -31.17
N VAL A 91 13.49 18.34 -31.60
CA VAL A 91 14.48 18.34 -32.68
C VAL A 91 15.79 17.65 -32.25
N ASP A 92 16.27 17.92 -31.05
CA ASP A 92 17.48 17.24 -30.53
C ASP A 92 17.26 15.72 -30.42
N ALA A 93 16.06 15.27 -30.02
CA ALA A 93 15.67 13.86 -30.02
C ALA A 93 15.62 13.24 -31.41
N LEU A 94 15.06 13.96 -32.40
CA LEU A 94 15.04 13.53 -33.79
C LEU A 94 16.46 13.40 -34.38
N ILE A 95 17.36 14.32 -34.04
CA ILE A 95 18.78 14.24 -34.47
C ILE A 95 19.46 13.02 -33.82
N ALA A 96 19.20 12.79 -32.53
CA ALA A 96 19.74 11.64 -31.82
C ALA A 96 19.24 10.32 -32.40
N SER A 97 17.92 10.21 -32.65
CA SER A 97 17.30 9.01 -33.24
C SER A 97 17.80 8.74 -34.66
N HIS A 98 17.94 9.77 -35.49
CA HIS A 98 18.50 9.63 -36.85
C HIS A 98 19.95 9.11 -36.83
N ARG A 99 20.77 9.65 -35.91
CA ARG A 99 22.16 9.17 -35.75
C ARG A 99 22.25 7.74 -35.22
N ALA A 100 21.30 7.34 -34.39
CA ALA A 100 21.18 5.99 -33.86
C ALA A 100 20.47 5.01 -34.83
N GLN A 101 20.06 5.48 -36.02
CA GLN A 101 19.30 4.71 -37.03
C GLN A 101 17.97 4.16 -36.47
N ILE A 102 17.34 4.90 -35.55
CA ILE A 102 16.06 4.58 -34.99
C ILE A 102 14.97 5.34 -35.77
N ALA A 103 13.95 4.65 -36.24
CA ALA A 103 12.85 5.26 -36.98
C ALA A 103 11.91 6.02 -36.00
N LEU A 104 12.08 7.34 -35.91
CA LEU A 104 11.25 8.22 -35.11
C LEU A 104 10.70 9.33 -36.00
N PRO A 105 9.42 9.25 -36.47
CA PRO A 105 8.81 10.33 -37.24
C PRO A 105 8.50 11.51 -36.31
N PHE A 106 8.45 12.73 -36.89
CA PHE A 106 8.18 13.97 -36.15
C PHE A 106 6.88 13.91 -35.35
N GLU A 107 5.82 13.39 -35.95
CA GLU A 107 4.49 13.29 -35.32
C GLU A 107 4.52 12.47 -34.02
N ARG A 108 5.31 11.38 -34.02
CA ARG A 108 5.48 10.54 -32.82
C ARG A 108 6.31 11.24 -31.76
N ALA A 109 7.42 11.88 -32.14
CA ALA A 109 8.22 12.67 -31.21
C ALA A 109 7.42 13.80 -30.57
N ALA A 110 6.60 14.52 -31.38
CA ALA A 110 5.71 15.56 -30.89
C ALA A 110 4.63 15.01 -29.95
N ALA A 111 4.04 13.84 -30.24
CA ALA A 111 3.05 13.21 -29.37
C ALA A 111 3.64 12.79 -28.03
N ILE A 112 4.88 12.29 -27.97
CA ILE A 112 5.60 11.92 -26.76
C ILE A 112 5.86 13.15 -25.88
N ASP A 113 6.34 14.26 -26.48
CA ASP A 113 6.61 15.52 -25.79
C ASP A 113 5.33 16.13 -25.19
N LEU A 114 4.25 16.18 -26.00
CA LEU A 114 2.95 16.68 -25.56
C LEU A 114 2.28 15.79 -24.48
N ALA A 115 2.63 14.51 -24.42
CA ALA A 115 2.27 13.60 -23.34
C ALA A 115 3.08 13.85 -22.04
N GLY A 116 3.99 14.84 -22.04
CA GLY A 116 4.81 15.22 -20.88
C GLY A 116 6.01 14.33 -20.61
N ARG A 117 6.46 13.55 -21.63
CA ARG A 117 7.64 12.70 -21.54
C ARG A 117 8.83 13.34 -22.27
N ASP A 118 10.03 13.13 -21.72
CA ASP A 118 11.25 13.60 -22.37
C ASP A 118 11.63 12.66 -23.52
N VAL A 119 11.45 13.17 -24.75
CA VAL A 119 11.73 12.40 -25.97
C VAL A 119 13.21 12.10 -26.12
N LEU A 120 14.06 13.05 -25.75
CA LEU A 120 15.52 12.89 -25.87
C LEU A 120 16.05 11.83 -24.91
N ASP A 121 15.59 11.83 -23.66
CA ASP A 121 15.92 10.84 -22.66
C ASP A 121 15.44 9.44 -23.10
N ALA A 122 14.25 9.35 -23.67
CA ALA A 122 13.72 8.10 -24.20
C ALA A 122 14.55 7.53 -25.36
N VAL A 123 14.99 8.38 -26.29
CA VAL A 123 15.88 7.95 -27.38
C VAL A 123 17.24 7.50 -26.82
N GLN A 124 17.80 8.23 -25.86
CA GLN A 124 19.05 7.84 -25.22
C GLN A 124 18.94 6.49 -24.49
N MET A 125 17.85 6.28 -23.73
CA MET A 125 17.58 4.99 -23.06
C MET A 125 17.25 3.85 -24.03
N SER A 126 16.83 4.15 -25.25
CA SER A 126 16.65 3.15 -26.28
C SER A 126 17.98 2.62 -26.83
N VAL A 127 19.03 3.47 -26.88
CA VAL A 127 20.38 3.13 -27.32
C VAL A 127 21.24 2.59 -26.19
N ASN A 128 21.18 3.27 -25.03
CA ASN A 128 21.93 2.93 -23.83
C ASN A 128 20.96 2.51 -22.73
N PRO A 129 20.81 1.21 -22.46
CA PRO A 129 19.95 0.70 -21.41
C PRO A 129 20.28 1.33 -20.05
N LYS A 130 19.25 1.61 -19.26
CA LYS A 130 19.34 2.17 -17.90
C LYS A 130 19.16 1.07 -16.87
N VAL A 131 19.95 1.13 -15.81
CA VAL A 131 19.75 0.25 -14.65
C VAL A 131 18.90 0.97 -13.62
N ILE A 132 17.81 0.33 -13.22
CA ILE A 132 16.89 0.79 -12.17
C ILE A 132 17.05 -0.15 -10.97
N GLU A 133 17.24 0.40 -9.77
CA GLU A 133 17.29 -0.37 -8.54
C GLU A 133 15.90 -0.45 -7.91
N THR A 134 15.51 -1.65 -7.46
CA THR A 134 14.29 -1.78 -6.65
C THR A 134 14.56 -1.32 -5.22
N PRO A 135 13.55 -0.82 -4.50
CA PRO A 135 13.63 -0.76 -3.06
C PRO A 135 13.82 -2.18 -2.50
N ILE A 136 14.14 -2.27 -1.21
CA ILE A 136 14.21 -3.58 -0.52
C ILE A 136 12.82 -4.20 -0.53
N VAL A 137 12.69 -5.37 -1.13
CA VAL A 137 11.46 -6.16 -1.20
C VAL A 137 11.55 -7.25 -0.13
N SER A 138 10.65 -7.22 0.86
CA SER A 138 10.54 -8.26 1.88
C SER A 138 9.54 -9.32 1.43
N ALA A 139 9.94 -10.58 1.46
CA ALA A 139 9.09 -11.72 1.14
C ALA A 139 9.36 -12.87 2.12
N VAL A 140 8.35 -13.69 2.39
CA VAL A 140 8.45 -14.81 3.33
C VAL A 140 8.38 -16.11 2.55
N ALA A 141 9.39 -16.97 2.72
CA ALA A 141 9.41 -18.32 2.15
C ALA A 141 8.44 -19.25 2.91
N ALA A 142 8.08 -20.40 2.30
CA ALA A 142 7.13 -21.35 2.90
C ALA A 142 7.54 -21.87 4.29
N ASN A 143 8.84 -21.87 4.59
CA ASN A 143 9.37 -22.22 5.93
C ASN A 143 9.25 -21.10 6.99
N GLY A 144 8.60 -19.97 6.64
CA GLY A 144 8.32 -18.88 7.57
C GLY A 144 9.47 -17.89 7.79
N ILE A 145 10.57 -17.99 7.03
CA ILE A 145 11.70 -17.07 7.13
C ILE A 145 11.55 -15.94 6.14
N GLU A 146 11.66 -14.70 6.62
CA GLU A 146 11.68 -13.49 5.81
C GLU A 146 13.00 -13.37 5.06
N LEU A 147 12.92 -13.03 3.77
CA LEU A 147 14.05 -12.63 2.95
C LEU A 147 13.85 -11.18 2.51
N LYS A 148 14.92 -10.39 2.56
CA LYS A 148 14.98 -9.01 2.10
C LYS A 148 15.86 -8.98 0.85
N ILE A 149 15.22 -8.68 -0.28
CA ILE A 149 15.86 -8.79 -1.59
C ILE A 149 15.90 -7.42 -2.24
N LYS A 150 17.06 -7.07 -2.80
CA LYS A 150 17.26 -5.91 -3.64
C LYS A 150 17.66 -6.38 -5.03
N ALA A 151 16.93 -5.91 -6.06
CA ALA A 151 17.20 -6.26 -7.45
C ALA A 151 17.59 -5.02 -8.27
N ARG A 152 18.41 -5.24 -9.30
CA ARG A 152 18.71 -4.29 -10.35
C ARG A 152 18.05 -4.75 -11.63
N VAL A 153 17.30 -3.85 -12.25
CA VAL A 153 16.58 -4.13 -13.49
C VAL A 153 17.19 -3.30 -14.60
N THR A 154 17.76 -3.96 -15.60
CA THR A 154 18.25 -3.27 -16.79
C THR A 154 17.09 -3.14 -17.78
N VAL A 155 16.74 -1.90 -18.09
CA VAL A 155 15.61 -1.59 -18.97
C VAL A 155 16.06 -0.78 -20.18
N ARG A 156 15.37 -0.99 -21.30
CA ARG A 156 15.50 -0.21 -22.52
C ARG A 156 14.16 0.45 -22.84
N ALA A 157 14.19 1.72 -23.25
CA ALA A 157 12.96 2.39 -23.68
C ALA A 157 12.48 1.83 -25.02
N ASN A 158 11.20 1.49 -25.09
CA ASN A 158 10.54 1.13 -26.34
C ASN A 158 9.76 2.34 -26.86
N ILE A 159 10.31 2.96 -27.91
CA ILE A 159 9.78 4.22 -28.49
C ILE A 159 8.35 4.06 -28.98
N ASP A 160 7.98 2.88 -29.48
CA ASP A 160 6.65 2.61 -29.99
C ASP A 160 5.58 2.57 -28.89
N ARG A 161 5.98 2.24 -27.67
CA ARG A 161 5.10 2.11 -26.49
C ARG A 161 5.19 3.30 -25.53
N LEU A 162 5.95 4.35 -25.86
CA LEU A 162 6.10 5.51 -24.96
C LEU A 162 4.78 6.26 -24.76
N VAL A 163 3.96 6.39 -25.81
CA VAL A 163 2.64 6.99 -25.66
C VAL A 163 1.67 5.93 -25.10
N GLY A 164 1.13 6.20 -23.91
CA GLY A 164 0.20 5.30 -23.24
C GLY A 164 0.81 4.16 -22.42
N GLY A 165 2.12 3.88 -22.52
CA GLY A 165 2.79 2.87 -21.71
C GLY A 165 3.05 3.33 -20.28
N ALA A 166 3.06 2.40 -19.33
CA ALA A 166 3.38 2.70 -17.93
C ALA A 166 4.87 3.03 -17.73
N GLY A 167 5.17 3.83 -16.70
CA GLY A 167 6.54 4.31 -16.38
C GLY A 167 7.37 3.35 -15.53
N GLU A 168 8.60 3.78 -15.17
CA GLU A 168 9.54 3.04 -14.30
C GLU A 168 8.89 2.52 -12.99
N PRO A 169 8.05 3.29 -12.26
CA PRO A 169 7.46 2.80 -11.01
C PRO A 169 6.62 1.53 -11.20
N THR A 170 5.99 1.36 -12.36
CA THR A 170 5.20 0.16 -12.67
C THR A 170 6.09 -1.06 -12.86
N ILE A 171 7.26 -0.90 -13.48
CA ILE A 171 8.22 -1.99 -13.63
C ILE A 171 8.73 -2.41 -12.25
N ILE A 172 9.13 -1.45 -11.42
CA ILE A 172 9.61 -1.70 -10.06
C ILE A 172 8.55 -2.48 -9.25
N ALA A 173 7.27 -2.05 -9.33
CA ALA A 173 6.18 -2.72 -8.63
C ALA A 173 5.97 -4.16 -9.13
N ARG A 174 5.97 -4.38 -10.44
CA ARG A 174 5.78 -5.72 -11.02
C ARG A 174 6.95 -6.66 -10.74
N VAL A 175 8.18 -6.15 -10.81
CA VAL A 175 9.36 -6.93 -10.43
C VAL A 175 9.31 -7.28 -8.95
N GLY A 176 8.93 -6.33 -8.08
CA GLY A 176 8.71 -6.59 -6.66
C GLY A 176 7.65 -7.67 -6.42
N GLU A 177 6.51 -7.61 -7.10
CA GLU A 177 5.47 -8.65 -7.06
C GLU A 177 6.02 -10.01 -7.55
N GLY A 178 6.78 -10.00 -8.62
CA GLY A 178 7.43 -11.20 -9.14
C GLY A 178 8.38 -11.85 -8.13
N ILE A 179 9.19 -11.04 -7.43
CA ILE A 179 10.09 -11.49 -6.36
C ILE A 179 9.27 -12.09 -5.21
N VAL A 180 8.26 -11.37 -4.69
CA VAL A 180 7.41 -11.85 -3.60
C VAL A 180 6.74 -13.18 -3.94
N THR A 181 6.20 -13.30 -5.14
CA THR A 181 5.54 -14.53 -5.61
C THR A 181 6.53 -15.69 -5.70
N THR A 182 7.73 -15.46 -6.23
CA THR A 182 8.74 -16.51 -6.41
C THR A 182 9.27 -16.99 -5.07
N VAL A 183 9.60 -16.06 -4.16
CA VAL A 183 10.04 -16.40 -2.79
C VAL A 183 8.95 -17.12 -2.02
N GLY A 184 7.70 -16.60 -2.09
CA GLY A 184 6.56 -17.21 -1.39
C GLY A 184 6.22 -18.64 -1.88
N SER A 185 6.57 -18.97 -3.12
CA SER A 185 6.42 -20.33 -3.66
C SER A 185 7.60 -21.25 -3.38
N SER A 186 8.74 -20.72 -2.93
CA SER A 186 9.93 -21.50 -2.58
C SER A 186 9.73 -22.23 -1.25
N GLN A 187 10.14 -23.50 -1.18
CA GLN A 187 9.96 -24.33 0.02
C GLN A 187 10.81 -23.84 1.19
N SER A 188 12.03 -23.38 0.89
CA SER A 188 12.98 -22.91 1.89
C SER A 188 13.68 -21.63 1.45
N HIS A 189 14.02 -20.77 2.41
CA HIS A 189 14.89 -19.62 2.19
C HIS A 189 16.27 -20.03 1.66
N THR A 190 16.76 -21.22 2.02
CA THR A 190 18.04 -21.75 1.56
C THR A 190 18.04 -22.03 0.06
N ASP A 191 16.92 -22.44 -0.51
CA ASP A 191 16.79 -22.69 -1.95
C ASP A 191 16.93 -21.39 -2.75
N VAL A 192 16.35 -20.32 -2.21
CA VAL A 192 16.43 -18.97 -2.80
C VAL A 192 17.85 -18.42 -2.71
N LEU A 193 18.54 -18.63 -1.57
CA LEU A 193 19.92 -18.20 -1.38
C LEU A 193 20.92 -18.99 -2.24
N ALA A 194 20.65 -20.28 -2.46
CA ALA A 194 21.49 -21.13 -3.30
C ALA A 194 21.38 -20.76 -4.80
N ASN A 195 20.19 -20.36 -5.25
CA ASN A 195 19.92 -20.07 -6.66
C ASN A 195 19.10 -18.78 -6.83
N PRO A 196 19.66 -17.59 -6.56
CA PRO A 196 18.95 -16.32 -6.74
C PRO A 196 18.57 -16.06 -8.20
N ASP A 197 19.30 -16.64 -9.17
CA ASP A 197 19.00 -16.51 -10.60
C ASP A 197 17.65 -17.13 -11.01
N ASP A 198 17.12 -18.05 -10.24
CA ASP A 198 15.81 -18.64 -10.54
C ASP A 198 14.67 -17.62 -10.31
N ILE A 199 14.87 -16.66 -9.41
CA ILE A 199 13.97 -15.51 -9.27
C ILE A 199 13.99 -14.71 -10.56
N SER A 200 15.17 -14.36 -11.06
CA SER A 200 15.35 -13.56 -12.28
C SER A 200 14.69 -14.23 -13.49
N LYS A 201 14.90 -15.52 -13.68
CA LYS A 201 14.31 -16.30 -14.78
C LYS A 201 12.79 -16.37 -14.69
N THR A 202 12.25 -16.62 -13.48
CA THR A 202 10.80 -16.71 -13.26
C THR A 202 10.11 -15.38 -13.48
N VAL A 203 10.73 -14.29 -13.02
CA VAL A 203 10.22 -12.93 -13.17
C VAL A 203 10.24 -12.48 -14.63
N LEU A 204 11.34 -12.74 -15.36
CA LEU A 204 11.45 -12.47 -16.80
C LEU A 204 10.43 -13.28 -17.61
N GLY A 205 10.23 -14.57 -17.27
CA GLY A 205 9.29 -15.45 -17.95
C GLY A 205 7.82 -15.02 -17.84
N LYS A 206 7.49 -14.16 -16.88
CA LYS A 206 6.13 -13.61 -16.72
C LYS A 206 5.80 -12.46 -17.67
N GLY A 207 6.74 -11.94 -18.47
CA GLY A 207 6.50 -10.85 -19.42
C GLY A 207 6.00 -9.58 -18.73
N LEU A 208 6.67 -9.15 -17.67
CA LEU A 208 6.25 -8.03 -16.81
C LEU A 208 6.33 -6.65 -17.49
N ASP A 209 6.98 -6.58 -18.66
CA ASP A 209 7.08 -5.39 -19.51
C ASP A 209 5.81 -5.12 -20.34
N ALA A 210 4.86 -6.05 -20.38
CA ALA A 210 3.62 -5.87 -21.12
C ALA A 210 2.85 -4.62 -20.70
N GLY A 211 2.55 -3.72 -21.69
CA GLY A 211 1.85 -2.46 -21.43
C GLY A 211 2.70 -1.39 -20.73
N THR A 212 4.04 -1.56 -20.66
CA THR A 212 4.96 -0.53 -20.20
C THR A 212 5.68 0.14 -21.37
N ALA A 213 6.23 1.33 -21.11
CA ALA A 213 7.05 2.07 -22.06
C ALA A 213 8.48 1.50 -22.19
N PHE A 214 8.79 0.45 -21.46
CA PHE A 214 10.12 -0.11 -21.34
C PHE A 214 10.10 -1.61 -21.65
N GLU A 215 11.22 -2.12 -22.09
CA GLU A 215 11.52 -3.52 -22.25
C GLU A 215 12.57 -3.93 -21.21
N ILE A 216 12.32 -5.01 -20.48
CA ILE A 216 13.26 -5.52 -19.48
C ILE A 216 14.28 -6.41 -20.19
N LEU A 217 15.55 -6.07 -20.09
CA LEU A 217 16.66 -6.83 -20.68
C LEU A 217 17.22 -7.87 -19.70
N SER A 218 17.45 -7.47 -18.45
CA SER A 218 17.89 -8.37 -17.39
C SER A 218 17.31 -7.94 -16.04
N ILE A 219 17.23 -8.91 -15.13
CA ILE A 219 16.94 -8.69 -13.72
C ILE A 219 18.04 -9.39 -12.95
N ASP A 220 18.83 -8.63 -12.23
CA ASP A 220 19.97 -9.13 -11.48
C ASP A 220 19.67 -8.93 -9.98
N ILE A 221 19.78 -10.02 -9.21
CA ILE A 221 19.61 -9.93 -7.76
C ILE A 221 20.91 -9.37 -7.18
N ALA A 222 20.79 -8.16 -6.60
CA ALA A 222 21.95 -7.42 -6.10
C ALA A 222 22.34 -7.84 -4.69
N ASP A 223 21.34 -8.13 -3.85
CA ASP A 223 21.52 -8.48 -2.45
C ASP A 223 20.35 -9.31 -1.94
N VAL A 224 20.64 -10.28 -1.07
CA VAL A 224 19.64 -11.12 -0.41
C VAL A 224 20.03 -11.28 1.08
N ASP A 225 19.33 -10.59 1.93
CA ASP A 225 19.47 -10.67 3.38
C ASP A 225 18.43 -11.59 4.01
N VAL A 226 18.84 -12.35 5.02
CA VAL A 226 17.91 -13.15 5.84
C VAL A 226 17.34 -12.26 6.94
N GLY A 227 16.03 -12.11 6.95
CA GLY A 227 15.30 -11.35 7.95
C GLY A 227 14.90 -12.20 9.15
N ARG A 228 13.72 -11.91 9.72
CA ARG A 228 13.18 -12.57 10.92
C ARG A 228 12.52 -13.91 10.57
N ASN A 229 12.45 -14.78 11.58
CA ASN A 229 11.65 -16.00 11.49
C ASN A 229 10.18 -15.67 11.87
N ILE A 230 9.41 -15.20 10.92
CA ILE A 230 8.00 -14.84 11.10
C ILE A 230 7.16 -16.08 11.46
N GLY A 231 7.54 -17.26 10.94
CA GLY A 231 6.86 -18.50 11.28
C GLY A 231 6.96 -18.84 12.76
N ALA A 232 8.14 -18.67 13.36
CA ALA A 232 8.33 -18.89 14.80
C ALA A 232 7.63 -17.81 15.65
N GLU A 233 7.65 -16.55 15.23
CA GLU A 233 6.91 -15.47 15.90
C GLU A 233 5.40 -15.78 15.94
N LEU A 234 4.82 -16.16 14.80
CA LEU A 234 3.39 -16.54 14.71
C LEU A 234 3.05 -17.75 15.59
N GLN A 235 3.92 -18.75 15.67
CA GLN A 235 3.71 -19.91 16.56
C GLN A 235 3.74 -19.50 18.03
N THR A 236 4.63 -18.59 18.39
CA THR A 236 4.73 -18.06 19.76
C THR A 236 3.48 -17.26 20.12
N ASP A 237 3.04 -16.38 19.23
CA ASP A 237 1.81 -15.57 19.40
C ASP A 237 0.57 -16.47 19.51
N GLN A 238 0.50 -17.52 18.71
CA GLN A 238 -0.58 -18.51 18.75
C GLN A 238 -0.60 -19.23 20.10
N ALA A 239 0.56 -19.70 20.56
CA ALA A 239 0.70 -20.39 21.85
C ALA A 239 0.33 -19.46 23.03
N GLU A 240 0.71 -18.18 22.98
CA GLU A 240 0.29 -17.19 23.97
C GLU A 240 -1.23 -16.95 23.94
N ALA A 241 -1.81 -16.83 22.77
CA ALA A 241 -3.25 -16.68 22.63
C ALA A 241 -4.01 -17.89 23.19
N ASP A 242 -3.57 -19.11 22.85
CA ASP A 242 -4.16 -20.35 23.37
C ASP A 242 -4.02 -20.46 24.89
N LYS A 243 -2.89 -20.05 25.46
CA LYS A 243 -2.67 -19.97 26.91
C LYS A 243 -3.65 -19.00 27.57
N ARG A 244 -3.83 -17.79 26.99
CA ARG A 244 -4.79 -16.80 27.52
C ARG A 244 -6.24 -17.32 27.46
N ILE A 245 -6.62 -17.98 26.37
CA ILE A 245 -7.94 -18.60 26.22
C ILE A 245 -8.14 -19.71 27.28
N ALA A 246 -7.12 -20.57 27.48
CA ALA A 246 -7.18 -21.63 28.49
C ALA A 246 -7.29 -21.06 29.92
N GLN A 247 -6.56 -19.99 30.22
CA GLN A 247 -6.64 -19.29 31.52
C GLN A 247 -8.04 -18.69 31.73
N ALA A 248 -8.59 -17.98 30.73
CA ALA A 248 -9.93 -17.40 30.82
C ALA A 248 -10.99 -18.49 31.06
N LYS A 249 -10.93 -19.61 30.35
CA LYS A 249 -11.81 -20.75 30.56
C LYS A 249 -11.67 -21.38 31.96
N ALA A 250 -10.45 -21.42 32.49
CA ALA A 250 -10.21 -21.94 33.84
C ALA A 250 -10.80 -21.00 34.91
N GLU A 251 -10.68 -19.68 34.73
CA GLU A 251 -11.26 -18.67 35.62
C GLU A 251 -12.81 -18.69 35.55
N GLU A 252 -13.36 -18.83 34.36
CA GLU A 252 -14.81 -18.99 34.16
C GLU A 252 -15.34 -20.22 34.92
N ARG A 253 -14.64 -21.37 34.79
CA ARG A 253 -15.03 -22.60 35.51
C ARG A 253 -14.92 -22.42 37.03
N ARG A 254 -13.88 -21.73 37.52
CA ARG A 254 -13.73 -21.41 38.94
C ARG A 254 -14.86 -20.50 39.42
N ALA A 255 -15.17 -19.44 38.66
CA ALA A 255 -16.26 -18.54 38.99
C ALA A 255 -17.60 -19.25 39.02
N MET A 256 -17.88 -20.14 38.05
CA MET A 256 -19.07 -20.97 38.05
C MET A 256 -19.13 -21.94 39.23
N ALA A 257 -18.00 -22.54 39.61
CA ALA A 257 -17.95 -23.43 40.79
C ALA A 257 -18.22 -22.68 42.07
N VAL A 258 -17.65 -21.48 42.26
CA VAL A 258 -17.91 -20.62 43.39
C VAL A 258 -19.38 -20.15 43.42
N ALA A 259 -19.93 -19.77 42.26
CA ALA A 259 -21.34 -19.39 42.16
C ALA A 259 -22.26 -20.54 42.58
N ARG A 260 -22.03 -21.74 42.11
CA ARG A 260 -22.78 -22.95 42.49
C ARG A 260 -22.64 -23.26 43.99
N GLU A 261 -21.43 -23.09 44.55
CA GLU A 261 -21.24 -23.25 46.01
C GLU A 261 -22.08 -22.26 46.78
N GLN A 262 -22.12 -21.00 46.35
CA GLN A 262 -22.94 -19.94 46.98
C GLN A 262 -24.46 -20.23 46.84
N GLU A 263 -24.90 -20.67 45.67
CA GLU A 263 -26.27 -21.09 45.43
C GLU A 263 -26.69 -22.25 46.36
N MET A 264 -25.79 -23.26 46.48
CA MET A 264 -26.07 -24.41 47.36
C MET A 264 -26.09 -23.99 48.86
N LYS A 265 -25.23 -23.07 49.29
CA LYS A 265 -25.26 -22.50 50.63
C LYS A 265 -26.56 -21.71 50.88
N ALA A 266 -26.95 -20.89 49.93
CA ALA A 266 -28.20 -20.13 50.03
C ALA A 266 -29.41 -21.08 50.07
N TYR A 267 -29.42 -22.12 49.24
CA TYR A 267 -30.46 -23.14 49.25
C TYR A 267 -30.54 -23.90 50.59
N THR A 268 -29.36 -24.25 51.16
CA THR A 268 -29.31 -24.89 52.47
C THR A 268 -29.88 -23.98 53.56
N GLN A 269 -29.54 -22.69 53.57
CA GLN A 269 -30.06 -21.71 54.50
C GLN A 269 -31.57 -21.51 54.31
N GLU A 270 -32.07 -21.49 53.11
CA GLU A 270 -33.51 -21.41 52.82
C GLU A 270 -34.24 -22.65 53.35
N MET A 271 -33.67 -23.84 53.19
CA MET A 271 -34.26 -25.06 53.72
C MET A 271 -34.22 -25.09 55.27
N GLU A 272 -33.11 -24.65 55.86
CA GLU A 272 -33.02 -24.49 57.33
C GLU A 272 -34.08 -23.47 57.84
N ALA A 273 -34.26 -22.33 57.17
CA ALA A 273 -35.28 -21.37 57.51
C ALA A 273 -36.69 -21.96 57.43
N LYS A 274 -37.01 -22.76 56.40
CA LYS A 274 -38.30 -23.46 56.30
C LYS A 274 -38.51 -24.49 57.38
N VAL A 275 -37.46 -25.18 57.79
CA VAL A 275 -37.53 -26.14 58.93
C VAL A 275 -37.80 -25.38 60.22
N VAL A 276 -37.13 -24.25 60.48
CA VAL A 276 -37.35 -23.42 61.66
C VAL A 276 -38.77 -22.85 61.64
N GLU A 277 -39.25 -22.40 60.48
CA GLU A 277 -40.64 -21.91 60.32
C GLU A 277 -41.66 -23.01 60.67
N ALA A 278 -41.51 -24.20 60.08
CA ALA A 278 -42.38 -25.36 60.38
C ALA A 278 -42.28 -25.78 61.85
N GLN A 279 -41.10 -25.72 62.47
CA GLN A 279 -40.91 -26.00 63.87
C GLN A 279 -41.61 -24.94 64.78
N SER A 280 -41.65 -23.69 64.31
CA SER A 280 -42.35 -22.61 65.05
C SER A 280 -43.88 -22.72 65.01
N GLU A 281 -44.42 -23.36 63.96
CA GLU A 281 -45.86 -23.63 63.86
C GLU A 281 -46.35 -24.65 64.89
N VAL A 282 -45.52 -25.60 65.28
CA VAL A 282 -45.88 -26.68 66.20
C VAL A 282 -46.26 -26.12 67.58
N PRO A 283 -45.47 -25.23 68.26
CA PRO A 283 -45.86 -24.60 69.51
C PRO A 283 -47.12 -23.78 69.39
N HIS A 284 -47.34 -23.07 68.25
CA HIS A 284 -48.57 -22.31 68.00
C HIS A 284 -49.78 -23.21 67.90
N ALA A 285 -49.74 -24.32 67.19
CA ALA A 285 -50.81 -25.31 67.07
C ALA A 285 -51.09 -25.94 68.43
N MET A 286 -50.06 -26.25 69.22
CA MET A 286 -50.21 -26.78 70.58
C MET A 286 -50.90 -25.78 71.52
N ALA A 287 -50.47 -24.50 71.47
CA ALA A 287 -51.08 -23.44 72.30
C ALA A 287 -52.57 -23.24 71.92
N GLN A 288 -52.95 -23.37 70.65
CA GLN A 288 -54.28 -23.28 70.18
C GLN A 288 -55.12 -24.51 70.64
N ALA A 289 -54.61 -25.68 70.54
CA ALA A 289 -55.25 -26.93 71.00
C ALA A 289 -55.51 -26.93 72.51
N LEU A 290 -54.59 -26.34 73.31
CA LEU A 290 -54.79 -26.15 74.73
C LEU A 290 -55.91 -25.16 75.03
N ARG A 291 -56.02 -24.06 74.29
CA ARG A 291 -57.07 -23.04 74.45
C ARG A 291 -58.47 -23.59 74.07
N GLU A 292 -58.49 -24.45 73.03
CA GLU A 292 -59.73 -25.10 72.57
C GLU A 292 -60.17 -26.27 73.43
N GLY A 293 -59.43 -26.62 74.49
CA GLY A 293 -59.70 -27.72 75.40
C GLY A 293 -59.55 -29.11 74.80
N LYS A 294 -58.90 -29.24 73.60
CA LYS A 294 -58.67 -30.50 72.93
C LYS A 294 -57.41 -31.23 73.46
N LEU A 295 -56.57 -30.56 74.26
CA LEU A 295 -55.35 -31.10 74.87
C LEU A 295 -55.36 -30.87 76.35
N GLY A 296 -55.18 -31.93 77.13
CA GLY A 296 -55.09 -31.84 78.58
C GLY A 296 -53.72 -31.43 79.07
N VAL A 297 -53.61 -30.83 80.28
CA VAL A 297 -52.29 -30.41 80.82
C VAL A 297 -51.33 -31.63 80.99
N MET A 298 -51.85 -32.83 81.26
CA MET A 298 -51.05 -34.04 81.38
C MET A 298 -50.54 -34.52 79.99
N ASP A 299 -51.33 -34.34 78.95
CA ASP A 299 -50.96 -34.71 77.58
C ASP A 299 -49.79 -33.81 77.02
N TYR A 300 -49.77 -32.53 77.47
CA TYR A 300 -48.67 -31.62 77.21
C TYR A 300 -47.35 -32.07 77.79
N TYR A 301 -47.37 -32.51 79.06
CA TYR A 301 -46.16 -33.06 79.73
C TYR A 301 -45.70 -34.36 79.12
N GLN A 302 -46.59 -35.24 78.61
CA GLN A 302 -46.20 -36.43 77.88
C GLN A 302 -45.60 -36.13 76.59
N LEU A 303 -46.14 -35.19 75.77
CA LEU A 303 -45.54 -34.74 74.51
C LEU A 303 -44.15 -34.12 74.68
N ASN A 304 -43.98 -33.30 75.71
CA ASN A 304 -42.72 -32.66 76.02
C ASN A 304 -41.61 -33.69 76.42
N ASN A 305 -42.02 -34.74 77.19
CA ASN A 305 -41.14 -35.86 77.51
C ASN A 305 -40.72 -36.70 76.25
N ILE A 306 -41.65 -36.95 75.32
CA ILE A 306 -41.38 -37.64 74.06
C ILE A 306 -40.47 -36.81 73.20
N GLN A 307 -40.63 -35.48 73.12
CA GLN A 307 -39.80 -34.59 72.37
C GLN A 307 -38.38 -34.53 72.94
N SER A 308 -38.25 -34.42 74.33
CA SER A 308 -36.95 -34.46 75.00
C SER A 308 -36.16 -35.81 74.79
N ASP A 309 -36.89 -36.93 74.78
CA ASP A 309 -36.29 -38.25 74.46
C ASP A 309 -35.84 -38.35 72.99
N THR A 310 -36.61 -37.79 72.09
CA THR A 310 -36.29 -37.73 70.66
C THR A 310 -35.06 -36.83 70.43
N ASP A 311 -34.99 -35.67 71.05
CA ASP A 311 -33.84 -34.74 70.96
C ASP A 311 -32.57 -35.36 71.55
N MET A 312 -32.66 -36.10 72.66
CA MET A 312 -31.54 -36.84 73.24
C MET A 312 -31.06 -37.97 72.33
N ARG A 313 -31.95 -38.69 71.67
CA ARG A 313 -31.58 -39.75 70.71
C ARG A 313 -30.92 -39.15 69.46
N GLN A 314 -31.38 -37.98 68.94
CA GLN A 314 -30.76 -37.29 67.83
C GLN A 314 -29.36 -36.76 68.22
N ALA A 315 -29.19 -36.22 69.42
CA ALA A 315 -27.91 -35.75 69.90
C ALA A 315 -26.88 -36.90 70.02
N ILE A 316 -27.29 -38.10 70.53
CA ILE A 316 -26.44 -39.27 70.58
C ILE A 316 -26.08 -39.77 69.16
N SER A 317 -27.05 -39.81 68.24
CA SER A 317 -26.82 -40.19 66.83
C SER A 317 -25.86 -39.23 66.12
N SER A 318 -25.96 -37.96 66.42
CA SER A 318 -25.06 -36.93 65.80
C SER A 318 -23.66 -36.93 66.38
N ALA A 319 -23.51 -37.29 67.68
CA ALA A 319 -22.18 -37.49 68.31
C ALA A 319 -21.46 -38.68 67.72
N GLY A 320 -22.15 -39.81 67.47
CA GLY A 320 -21.53 -40.99 66.83
C GLY A 320 -21.07 -40.74 65.38
N LYS A 321 -21.72 -39.85 64.61
CA LYS A 321 -21.28 -39.45 63.26
C LYS A 321 -20.08 -38.49 63.24
N ARG A 322 -19.81 -37.80 64.34
CA ARG A 322 -18.62 -36.94 64.43
C ARG A 322 -17.35 -37.75 64.65
N ASP A 323 -17.40 -38.84 65.37
CA ASP A 323 -16.24 -39.70 65.60
C ASP A 323 -15.79 -40.50 64.35
N GLU A 324 -16.72 -40.83 63.45
CA GLU A 324 -16.39 -41.49 62.18
C GLU A 324 -15.70 -40.57 61.15
N LYS A 325 -15.95 -39.27 61.17
CA LYS A 325 -15.29 -38.32 60.27
C LYS A 325 -13.83 -38.00 60.62
N HIS A 326 -13.39 -38.33 61.83
CA HIS A 326 -12.01 -38.07 62.26
C HIS A 326 -11.07 -39.28 62.04
N GLN A 327 -11.59 -40.42 61.56
CA GLN A 327 -10.81 -41.64 61.35
C GLN A 327 -10.42 -41.94 59.88
N THR A 328 -10.70 -41.07 58.94
CA THR A 328 -10.20 -41.23 57.58
C THR A 328 -8.81 -40.59 57.44
N PRO A 329 -7.72 -41.36 57.18
CA PRO A 329 -6.40 -40.82 56.97
C PRO A 329 -6.31 -40.09 55.63
N PRO A 330 -5.46 -39.07 55.48
CA PRO A 330 -5.32 -38.33 54.23
C PRO A 330 -4.73 -39.26 53.16
N VAL A 331 -5.46 -39.45 52.08
CA VAL A 331 -4.97 -40.08 50.88
C VAL A 331 -3.88 -39.19 50.28
N LYS A 332 -2.67 -39.76 50.08
CA LYS A 332 -1.48 -39.17 49.47
C LYS A 332 -1.69 -38.86 48.01
#